data_97456c7c0f280c9f61f8e656d29657ea
#
_entry.id   97456c7c0f280c9f61f8e656d29657ea
#
_cell.length_a   1.000
_cell.length_b   1.000
_cell.length_c   1.000
_cell.angle_alpha   90.00
_cell.angle_beta   90.00
_cell.angle_gamma   90.00
#
_symmetry.space_group_name_H-M   'P 1'
#
loop_
_entity.id
_entity.type
_entity.pdbx_description
1 polymer ?
#
loop_
_entity_poly.entity_id
_entity_poly.type
_entity_poly.pdbx_seq_one_letter_code
_entity_poly.pdbx_strand_id
1 'polypeptide(L)'
;DYLSRYFHLVGEAVVRGKLYDNGAYPVAVETTSDDFITGELYVINNIDEFSWVLGQLDDYEGINTEEGETPLYRRQLADVFVKGQASKAWVYWYNGKIEGMMHIPIGDVLRYLQGKNKP
;
A
#
# COMPACT_ATOMS: atom_id res chain seq x y z
N ASP A 1 -0.22 17.65 3.38
CA ASP A 1 0.72 16.53 3.51
C ASP A 1 1.43 16.26 2.19
N TYR A 2 2.36 15.32 2.19
CA TYR A 2 3.16 15.00 1.00
C TYR A 2 2.31 14.48 -0.17
N LEU A 3 1.37 13.59 0.11
CA LEU A 3 0.51 13.02 -0.91
C LEU A 3 -0.34 14.09 -1.58
N SER A 4 -1.01 14.94 -0.80
CA SER A 4 -1.90 15.96 -1.36
C SER A 4 -1.16 17.02 -2.18
N ARG A 5 0.14 17.17 -1.96
CA ARG A 5 0.97 18.13 -2.69
C ARG A 5 1.25 17.68 -4.14
N TYR A 6 1.45 16.38 -4.34
CA TYR A 6 1.87 15.84 -5.65
C TYR A 6 0.83 14.94 -6.30
N PHE A 7 -0.13 14.47 -5.54
CA PHE A 7 -1.14 13.52 -5.99
C PHE A 7 -2.54 14.04 -5.71
N HIS A 8 -3.51 13.51 -6.44
CA HIS A 8 -4.91 13.68 -6.09
C HIS A 8 -5.59 12.32 -5.95
N LEU A 9 -6.56 12.25 -5.06
CA LEU A 9 -7.32 11.03 -4.81
C LEU A 9 -8.26 10.76 -5.97
N VAL A 10 -8.16 9.56 -6.55
CA VAL A 10 -9.10 9.09 -7.57
C VAL A 10 -10.32 8.47 -6.90
N GLY A 11 -10.10 7.64 -5.89
CA GLY A 11 -11.16 6.98 -5.17
C GLY A 11 -10.70 5.69 -4.52
N GLU A 12 -11.67 4.91 -4.09
CA GLU A 12 -11.45 3.60 -3.50
C GLU A 12 -11.01 2.61 -4.56
N ALA A 13 -10.03 1.77 -4.23
CA ALA A 13 -9.51 0.75 -5.12
C ALA A 13 -9.31 -0.55 -4.35
N VAL A 14 -9.40 -1.66 -5.07
CA VAL A 14 -9.27 -3.01 -4.51
C VAL A 14 -8.09 -3.70 -5.19
N VAL A 15 -7.26 -4.36 -4.41
CA VAL A 15 -6.13 -5.15 -4.91
C VAL A 15 -6.11 -6.51 -4.21
N ARG A 16 -5.71 -7.55 -4.94
CA ARG A 16 -5.57 -8.89 -4.34
C ARG A 16 -4.41 -8.88 -3.36
N GLY A 17 -4.70 -9.25 -2.11
CA GLY A 17 -3.70 -9.27 -1.05
C GLY A 17 -4.32 -9.50 0.31
N LYS A 18 -3.49 -9.59 1.34
CA LYS A 18 -3.90 -9.74 2.73
C LYS A 18 -3.31 -8.64 3.57
N LEU A 19 -4.07 -8.15 4.54
CA LEU A 19 -3.60 -7.19 5.53
C LEU A 19 -3.26 -7.89 6.84
N TYR A 20 -2.17 -7.45 7.46
CA TYR A 20 -1.76 -7.89 8.79
C TYR A 20 -1.44 -6.66 9.65
N ASP A 21 -1.68 -6.79 10.95
CA ASP A 21 -1.36 -5.74 11.90
C ASP A 21 0.00 -6.04 12.54
N ASN A 22 0.98 -5.16 12.33
CA ASN A 22 2.31 -5.33 12.91
C ASN A 22 2.42 -4.78 14.34
N GLY A 23 1.29 -4.33 14.90
CA GLY A 23 1.23 -3.71 16.23
C GLY A 23 1.12 -2.19 16.19
N ALA A 24 1.67 -1.56 15.17
CA ALA A 24 1.65 -0.11 14.99
C ALA A 24 0.74 0.31 13.83
N TYR A 25 0.77 -0.43 12.72
CA TYR A 25 0.01 -0.10 11.52
C TYR A 25 -0.23 -1.35 10.66
N PRO A 26 -1.22 -1.31 9.74
CA PRO A 26 -1.45 -2.42 8.81
C PRO A 26 -0.35 -2.51 7.75
N VAL A 27 0.00 -3.74 7.40
CA VAL A 27 0.93 -4.02 6.30
C VAL A 27 0.26 -4.93 5.30
N ALA A 28 0.55 -4.72 4.01
CA ALA A 28 -0.04 -5.46 2.90
C ALA A 28 0.94 -6.52 2.38
N VAL A 29 0.44 -7.72 2.16
CA VAL A 29 1.21 -8.84 1.63
C VAL A 29 0.48 -9.41 0.43
N GLU A 30 1.22 -9.76 -0.63
CA GLU A 30 0.62 -10.40 -1.80
C GLU A 30 0.05 -11.76 -1.45
N THR A 31 -0.99 -12.16 -2.16
CA THR A 31 -1.57 -13.51 -2.02
C THR A 31 -2.06 -14.00 -3.38
N THR A 32 -2.14 -15.32 -3.52
CA THR A 32 -2.77 -15.97 -4.68
C THR A 32 -4.18 -16.42 -4.35
N SER A 33 -4.63 -16.28 -3.10
CA SER A 33 -5.99 -16.61 -2.68
C SER A 33 -6.97 -15.50 -3.09
N ASP A 34 -8.25 -15.72 -2.81
CA ASP A 34 -9.31 -14.74 -3.13
C ASP A 34 -9.52 -13.73 -2.01
N ASP A 35 -8.43 -13.26 -1.42
CA ASP A 35 -8.45 -12.19 -0.43
C ASP A 35 -8.11 -10.87 -1.09
N PHE A 36 -8.82 -9.81 -0.71
CA PHE A 36 -8.67 -8.50 -1.32
C PHE A 36 -8.49 -7.42 -0.27
N ILE A 37 -7.67 -6.43 -0.61
CA ILE A 37 -7.42 -5.24 0.21
C ILE A 37 -8.16 -4.08 -0.43
N THR A 38 -8.90 -3.32 0.36
CA THR A 38 -9.52 -2.07 -0.06
C THR A 38 -8.70 -0.90 0.48
N GLY A 39 -8.30 -0.03 -0.42
CA GLY A 39 -7.52 1.15 -0.09
C GLY A 39 -7.87 2.31 -1.00
N GLU A 40 -6.98 3.27 -1.07
CA GLU A 40 -7.18 4.48 -1.87
C GLU A 40 -6.19 4.56 -3.02
N LEU A 41 -6.68 4.94 -4.19
CA LEU A 41 -5.85 5.13 -5.39
C LEU A 41 -5.60 6.62 -5.60
N TYR A 42 -4.34 6.97 -5.77
CA TYR A 42 -3.90 8.33 -6.04
C TYR A 42 -3.22 8.41 -7.40
N VAL A 43 -3.38 9.53 -8.07
CA VAL A 43 -2.75 9.81 -9.37
C VAL A 43 -1.88 11.05 -9.25
N ILE A 44 -0.70 11.02 -9.87
CA ILE A 44 0.21 12.16 -9.88
C ILE A 44 -0.41 13.35 -10.60
N ASN A 45 -0.24 14.56 -10.02
CA ASN A 45 -0.78 15.77 -10.64
C ASN A 45 -0.02 16.20 -11.88
N ASN A 46 1.30 16.02 -11.87
CA ASN A 46 2.18 16.36 -12.98
C ASN A 46 3.04 15.15 -13.33
N ILE A 47 2.81 14.57 -14.50
CA ILE A 47 3.52 13.35 -14.94
C ILE A 47 5.03 13.57 -15.04
N ASP A 48 5.49 14.78 -15.31
CA ASP A 48 6.91 15.09 -15.42
C ASP A 48 7.63 14.99 -14.07
N GLU A 49 6.89 15.05 -12.96
CA GLU A 49 7.45 14.90 -11.63
C GLU A 49 7.39 13.45 -11.12
N PHE A 50 6.79 12.56 -11.87
CA PHE A 50 6.46 11.21 -11.39
C PHE A 50 7.69 10.44 -10.89
N SER A 51 8.74 10.38 -11.69
CA SER A 51 9.95 9.61 -11.33
C SER A 51 10.62 10.16 -10.07
N TRP A 52 10.68 11.48 -9.95
CA TRP A 52 11.27 12.11 -8.77
C TRP A 52 10.44 11.87 -7.52
N VAL A 53 9.12 12.07 -7.62
CA VAL A 53 8.21 11.86 -6.48
C VAL A 53 8.20 10.39 -6.06
N LEU A 54 8.18 9.47 -7.02
CA LEU A 54 8.19 8.04 -6.74
C LEU A 54 9.48 7.63 -6.00
N GLY A 55 10.61 8.22 -6.40
CA GLY A 55 11.88 8.00 -5.70
C GLY A 55 11.84 8.48 -4.25
N GLN A 56 11.17 9.60 -3.97
CA GLN A 56 10.99 10.10 -2.61
C GLN A 56 10.12 9.14 -1.78
N LEU A 57 9.05 8.62 -2.36
CA LEU A 57 8.20 7.64 -1.68
C LEU A 57 8.96 6.33 -1.42
N ASP A 58 9.78 5.88 -2.37
CA ASP A 58 10.61 4.69 -2.21
C ASP A 58 11.57 4.85 -1.03
N ASP A 59 12.19 6.01 -0.89
CA ASP A 59 13.07 6.31 0.24
C ASP A 59 12.31 6.28 1.57
N TYR A 60 11.13 6.89 1.59
CA TYR A 60 10.27 6.90 2.78
C TYR A 60 9.83 5.49 3.18
N GLU A 61 9.49 4.64 2.20
CA GLU A 61 9.03 3.27 2.46
C GLU A 61 10.20 2.28 2.71
N GLY A 62 11.44 2.73 2.62
CA GLY A 62 12.58 1.91 2.93
C GLY A 62 12.95 0.89 1.86
N ILE A 63 12.66 1.19 0.60
CA ILE A 63 13.03 0.34 -0.54
C ILE A 63 14.51 0.49 -0.85
N ASN A 64 15.02 1.72 -0.78
CA ASN A 64 16.43 2.01 -1.01
C ASN A 64 17.19 1.82 0.30
N THR A 65 17.85 0.68 0.45
CA THR A 65 18.61 0.32 1.65
C THR A 65 20.11 0.32 1.35
N GLU A 66 20.90 0.28 2.40
CA GLU A 66 22.34 0.11 2.26
C GLU A 66 22.65 -1.34 1.86
N GLU A 67 23.85 -1.55 1.30
CA GLU A 67 24.29 -2.87 0.87
C GLU A 67 24.23 -3.86 2.04
N GLY A 68 23.64 -5.02 1.80
CA GLY A 68 23.50 -6.07 2.80
C GLY A 68 22.23 -6.00 3.63
N GLU A 69 21.44 -4.93 3.50
CA GLU A 69 20.16 -4.81 4.19
C GLU A 69 19.02 -5.31 3.34
N THR A 70 18.03 -5.95 3.97
CA THR A 70 16.79 -6.35 3.29
C THR A 70 15.81 -5.20 3.34
N PRO A 71 15.28 -4.71 2.19
CA PRO A 71 14.28 -3.66 2.20
C PRO A 71 13.04 -4.07 2.97
N LEU A 72 12.46 -3.15 3.75
CA LEU A 72 11.25 -3.39 4.51
C LEU A 72 10.04 -3.56 3.62
N TYR A 73 10.00 -2.83 2.51
CA TYR A 73 8.94 -2.90 1.51
C TYR A 73 9.54 -3.09 0.13
N ARG A 74 8.74 -3.63 -0.79
CA ARG A 74 9.05 -3.63 -2.22
C ARG A 74 7.88 -2.99 -2.97
N ARG A 75 8.20 -2.22 -3.99
CA ARG A 75 7.22 -1.59 -4.85
C ARG A 75 7.04 -2.41 -6.12
N GLN A 76 5.79 -2.70 -6.47
CA GLN A 76 5.49 -3.53 -7.61
C GLN A 76 4.22 -3.04 -8.30
N LEU A 77 4.21 -3.07 -9.62
CA LEU A 77 3.01 -2.77 -10.40
C LEU A 77 2.01 -3.91 -10.24
N ALA A 78 0.77 -3.56 -9.95
CA ALA A 78 -0.28 -4.55 -9.69
C ALA A 78 -1.58 -4.18 -10.38
N ASP A 79 -2.40 -5.18 -10.63
CA ASP A 79 -3.76 -4.97 -11.12
C ASP A 79 -4.62 -4.53 -9.93
N VAL A 80 -5.27 -3.37 -10.08
CA VAL A 80 -6.21 -2.86 -9.10
C VAL A 80 -7.56 -2.65 -9.77
N PHE A 81 -8.62 -2.64 -8.98
CA PHE A 81 -9.98 -2.49 -9.49
C PHE A 81 -10.61 -1.25 -8.88
N VAL A 82 -11.03 -0.33 -9.74
CA VAL A 82 -11.74 0.88 -9.36
C VAL A 82 -13.12 0.81 -9.98
N LYS A 83 -14.17 0.77 -9.15
CA LYS A 83 -15.56 0.62 -9.61
C LYS A 83 -15.72 -0.58 -10.55
N GLY A 84 -15.05 -1.69 -10.24
CA GLY A 84 -15.12 -2.90 -11.03
C GLY A 84 -14.27 -2.93 -12.30
N GLN A 85 -13.56 -1.85 -12.61
CA GLN A 85 -12.69 -1.77 -13.79
C GLN A 85 -11.24 -1.96 -13.42
N ALA A 86 -10.55 -2.80 -14.17
CA ALA A 86 -9.13 -3.08 -13.96
C ALA A 86 -8.26 -1.91 -14.38
N SER A 87 -7.25 -1.63 -13.59
CA SER A 87 -6.24 -0.61 -13.86
C SER A 87 -4.91 -1.08 -13.30
N LYS A 88 -3.83 -0.39 -13.61
CA LYS A 88 -2.51 -0.68 -13.06
C LYS A 88 -2.13 0.40 -12.07
N ALA A 89 -1.54 -0.02 -10.94
CA ALA A 89 -1.05 0.91 -9.93
C ALA A 89 0.18 0.35 -9.24
N TRP A 90 1.02 1.25 -8.74
CA TRP A 90 2.15 0.86 -7.91
C TRP A 90 1.66 0.60 -6.49
N VAL A 91 2.08 -0.53 -5.92
CA VAL A 91 1.71 -0.93 -4.57
C VAL A 91 2.98 -1.23 -3.78
N TYR A 92 3.03 -0.77 -2.55
CA TYR A 92 4.11 -1.09 -1.62
C TYR A 92 3.72 -2.31 -0.81
N TRP A 93 4.43 -3.42 -1.04
CA TRP A 93 4.19 -4.69 -0.34
C TRP A 93 5.19 -4.87 0.78
N TYR A 94 4.71 -5.32 1.94
CA TYR A 94 5.56 -5.62 3.07
C TYR A 94 6.45 -6.82 2.74
N ASN A 95 7.76 -6.67 2.99
CA ASN A 95 8.78 -7.65 2.62
C ASN A 95 9.30 -8.44 3.82
N GLY A 96 8.82 -8.14 5.02
CA GLY A 96 9.23 -8.81 6.25
C GLY A 96 8.42 -10.06 6.55
N LYS A 97 8.71 -10.67 7.70
CA LYS A 97 7.98 -11.85 8.17
C LYS A 97 6.68 -11.42 8.82
N ILE A 98 5.63 -12.20 8.57
CA ILE A 98 4.30 -11.96 9.13
C ILE A 98 3.96 -12.87 10.31
N GLU A 99 4.87 -13.78 10.70
CA GLU A 99 4.62 -14.66 11.83
C GLU A 99 4.35 -13.85 13.10
N GLY A 100 3.30 -14.21 13.81
CA GLY A 100 2.89 -13.51 15.01
C GLY A 100 2.07 -12.25 14.77
N MET A 101 1.90 -11.82 13.54
CA MET A 101 1.03 -10.70 13.22
C MET A 101 -0.42 -11.16 13.10
N MET A 102 -1.35 -10.31 13.52
CA MET A 102 -2.77 -10.58 13.42
C MET A 102 -3.26 -10.29 12.00
N HIS A 103 -3.91 -11.28 11.38
CA HIS A 103 -4.56 -11.09 10.08
C HIS A 103 -5.77 -10.17 10.24
N ILE A 104 -5.97 -9.27 9.28
CA ILE A 104 -7.09 -8.35 9.24
C ILE A 104 -8.06 -8.83 8.14
N PRO A 105 -9.06 -9.68 8.48
CA PRO A 105 -9.92 -10.30 7.45
C PRO A 105 -10.77 -9.31 6.66
N ILE A 106 -11.14 -8.18 7.25
CA ILE A 106 -11.94 -7.16 6.57
C ILE A 106 -11.22 -6.57 5.36
N GLY A 107 -9.87 -6.57 5.38
CA GLY A 107 -9.07 -6.09 4.26
C GLY A 107 -9.20 -4.61 3.93
N ASP A 108 -9.90 -3.84 4.75
CA ASP A 108 -10.15 -2.41 4.51
C ASP A 108 -9.32 -1.59 5.49
N VAL A 109 -8.30 -0.91 4.96
CA VAL A 109 -7.33 -0.16 5.77
C VAL A 109 -8.00 0.93 6.60
N LEU A 110 -8.84 1.74 5.96
CA LEU A 110 -9.47 2.88 6.65
C LEU A 110 -10.46 2.42 7.72
N ARG A 111 -11.27 1.42 7.41
CA ARG A 111 -12.23 0.86 8.37
C ARG A 111 -11.52 0.22 9.56
N TYR A 112 -10.42 -0.49 9.30
CA TYR A 112 -9.63 -1.08 10.37
C TYR A 112 -9.04 -0.01 11.29
N LEU A 113 -8.44 1.05 10.72
CA LEU A 113 -7.86 2.14 11.49
C LEU A 113 -8.92 2.89 12.29
N GLN A 114 -10.10 3.12 11.70
CA GLN A 114 -11.22 3.75 12.41
C GLN A 114 -11.67 2.92 13.60
N GLY A 115 -11.80 1.60 13.43
CA GLY A 115 -12.16 0.68 14.51
C GLY A 115 -11.12 0.62 15.62
N LYS A 116 -9.84 0.61 15.25
CA LYS A 116 -8.73 0.56 16.19
C LYS A 116 -8.63 1.82 17.05
N ASN A 117 -9.03 2.98 16.51
CA ASN A 117 -8.96 4.25 17.21
C ASN A 117 -10.23 4.56 18.05
N LYS A 118 -11.22 3.71 17.99
CA LYS A 118 -12.41 3.87 18.83
C LYS A 118 -12.11 3.45 20.28
N PRO A 119 -12.57 4.22 21.27
CA PRO A 119 -12.41 3.86 22.68
C PRO A 119 -13.22 2.61 23.05
#